data_f66421379b95a91f3fcff9dcdca618a8
#
_entry.id   f66421379b95a91f3fcff9dcdca618a8
#
_cell.length_a   1.000
_cell.length_b   1.000
_cell.length_c   1.000
_cell.angle_alpha   90.00
_cell.angle_beta   90.00
_cell.angle_gamma   90.00
#
_symmetry.space_group_name_H-M   'P 1'
#
loop_
_entity.id
_entity.type
_entity.pdbx_description
1 polymer ?
#
loop_
_entity_poly.entity_id
_entity_poly.type
_entity_poly.pdbx_seq_one_letter_code
_entity_poly.pdbx_strand_id
1 'polypeptide(L)'
;ASRLCIELGISIPVGKDSLSMRARWQGDDGQRVEVGSPVSLIVTAHAPVSDVRRALTPEISPEMQTSLILVDLVAGKQRLGGSALAQITGRDGDPVPDLDDPQLLVKLWQAVREAQAEGLLLAYHDRSDGGLFATACEMAFAGHCGVSLQLDMLTIDPFTADAGDYKIRTEQVTELRQTRVLRALFNEEPGVVLQTTRANRDRLLGLLRAHGLSVHSHVIGTPNDQDTIEVHNDGKCLFSLPRTTLQQAWAETSHRIASLRDDPACTAEAFALEGAAQDEPPHLSVRLSATSIQAWRDMPSAPAVVGQRPRVAILREQGVEVLYLEKLVAE
;
A
#
# COMPACT_ATOMS: atom_id res chain seq x y z
N ALA A 1 -12.70 -15.28 -1.53
CA ALA A 1 -12.41 -14.77 -2.88
C ALA A 1 -13.64 -14.83 -3.78
N SER A 2 -14.24 -16.00 -4.07
CA SER A 2 -15.34 -16.18 -5.04
C SER A 2 -16.53 -15.23 -4.76
N ARG A 3 -17.07 -15.21 -3.52
CA ARG A 3 -18.18 -14.32 -3.16
C ARG A 3 -17.83 -12.84 -3.40
N LEU A 4 -16.65 -12.41 -2.99
CA LEU A 4 -16.18 -11.04 -3.20
C LEU A 4 -16.13 -10.69 -4.70
N CYS A 5 -15.56 -11.56 -5.54
CA CYS A 5 -15.50 -11.34 -6.99
C CYS A 5 -16.89 -11.22 -7.62
N ILE A 6 -17.86 -12.06 -7.19
CA ILE A 6 -19.24 -11.99 -7.65
C ILE A 6 -19.89 -10.66 -7.25
N GLU A 7 -19.70 -10.22 -6.01
CA GLU A 7 -20.25 -8.96 -5.50
C GLU A 7 -19.62 -7.73 -6.19
N LEU A 8 -18.35 -7.81 -6.59
CA LEU A 8 -17.64 -6.75 -7.28
C LEU A 8 -17.81 -6.80 -8.83
N GLY A 9 -18.42 -7.86 -9.37
CA GLY A 9 -18.54 -8.05 -10.81
C GLY A 9 -17.22 -8.36 -11.50
N ILE A 10 -16.27 -8.97 -10.80
CA ILE A 10 -14.95 -9.34 -11.31
C ILE A 10 -14.95 -10.83 -11.64
N SER A 11 -14.48 -11.19 -12.84
CA SER A 11 -14.30 -12.59 -13.23
C SER A 11 -12.89 -13.08 -12.94
N ILE A 12 -12.78 -14.37 -12.58
CA ILE A 12 -11.50 -15.09 -12.50
C ILE A 12 -11.51 -16.12 -13.64
N PRO A 13 -10.98 -15.75 -14.83
CA PRO A 13 -11.08 -16.62 -16.02
C PRO A 13 -10.11 -17.80 -15.97
N VAL A 14 -9.03 -17.71 -15.21
CA VAL A 14 -8.01 -18.73 -15.11
C VAL A 14 -7.53 -18.88 -13.66
N GLY A 15 -7.06 -20.06 -13.32
CA GLY A 15 -6.46 -20.35 -12.02
C GLY A 15 -5.43 -21.47 -12.15
N LYS A 16 -4.48 -21.50 -11.23
CA LYS A 16 -3.54 -22.60 -11.07
C LYS A 16 -3.43 -22.94 -9.59
N ASP A 17 -3.76 -24.19 -9.27
CA ASP A 17 -3.77 -24.67 -7.91
C ASP A 17 -2.45 -25.37 -7.55
N SER A 18 -1.88 -25.01 -6.40
CA SER A 18 -0.68 -25.63 -5.83
C SER A 18 -0.89 -25.80 -4.33
N LEU A 19 -1.74 -26.77 -3.97
CA LEU A 19 -2.23 -26.97 -2.59
C LEU A 19 -1.23 -27.64 -1.65
N SER A 20 -0.13 -28.22 -2.16
CA SER A 20 0.81 -29.01 -1.36
C SER A 20 2.23 -28.87 -1.86
N MET A 21 2.76 -27.69 -1.86
CA MET A 21 4.16 -27.47 -2.23
C MET A 21 5.06 -27.79 -1.03
N ARG A 22 6.04 -28.68 -1.24
CA ARG A 22 7.04 -29.04 -0.25
C ARG A 22 8.40 -29.15 -0.91
N ALA A 23 9.41 -28.51 -0.33
CA ALA A 23 10.81 -28.71 -0.67
C ALA A 23 11.46 -29.61 0.38
N ARG A 24 12.27 -30.56 -0.07
CA ARG A 24 13.01 -31.51 0.80
C ARG A 24 14.43 -31.61 0.32
N TRP A 25 15.36 -31.48 1.23
CA TRP A 25 16.79 -31.64 0.93
C TRP A 25 17.53 -32.19 2.15
N GLN A 26 18.79 -32.49 1.96
CA GLN A 26 19.70 -32.87 3.03
C GLN A 26 20.51 -31.65 3.41
N GLY A 27 20.48 -31.23 4.66
CA GLY A 27 21.29 -30.15 5.19
C GLY A 27 22.78 -30.51 5.23
N ASP A 28 23.63 -29.52 5.43
CA ASP A 28 25.09 -29.70 5.54
C ASP A 28 25.47 -30.61 6.72
N ASP A 29 24.64 -30.71 7.73
CA ASP A 29 24.73 -31.61 8.89
C ASP A 29 24.23 -33.05 8.60
N GLY A 30 23.84 -33.33 7.37
CA GLY A 30 23.26 -34.60 6.95
C GLY A 30 21.84 -34.85 7.40
N GLN A 31 21.18 -33.94 8.09
CA GLN A 31 19.78 -34.06 8.48
C GLN A 31 18.83 -33.73 7.32
N ARG A 32 17.69 -34.41 7.31
CA ARG A 32 16.64 -34.15 6.33
C ARG A 32 15.91 -32.87 6.71
N VAL A 33 15.92 -31.88 5.84
CA VAL A 33 15.17 -30.63 5.96
C VAL A 33 13.94 -30.70 5.07
N GLU A 34 12.79 -30.30 5.61
CA GLU A 34 11.54 -30.18 4.87
C GLU A 34 10.92 -28.82 5.15
N VAL A 35 10.55 -28.08 4.10
CA VAL A 35 9.79 -26.84 4.16
C VAL A 35 8.51 -27.01 3.36
N GLY A 36 7.39 -26.75 4.01
CA GLY A 36 6.07 -26.72 3.39
C GLY A 36 5.62 -25.29 3.12
N SER A 37 5.07 -25.04 1.96
CA SER A 37 4.40 -23.76 1.68
C SER A 37 2.99 -23.79 2.27
N PRO A 38 2.57 -22.75 3.01
CA PRO A 38 1.17 -22.62 3.45
C PRO A 38 0.25 -22.44 2.23
N VAL A 39 -1.00 -22.81 2.39
CA VAL A 39 -2.02 -22.53 1.37
C VAL A 39 -2.22 -21.02 1.31
N SER A 40 -1.91 -20.43 0.15
CA SER A 40 -1.99 -19.00 -0.11
C SER A 40 -2.78 -18.74 -1.38
N LEU A 41 -3.46 -17.59 -1.45
CA LEU A 41 -4.13 -17.13 -2.64
C LEU A 41 -3.38 -15.91 -3.20
N ILE A 42 -2.77 -16.08 -4.38
CA ILE A 42 -2.11 -15.00 -5.11
C ILE A 42 -3.03 -14.63 -6.27
N VAL A 43 -3.40 -13.34 -6.34
CA VAL A 43 -4.30 -12.82 -7.39
C VAL A 43 -3.56 -11.74 -8.18
N THR A 44 -3.56 -11.89 -9.50
CA THR A 44 -3.12 -10.84 -10.42
C THR A 44 -4.35 -10.29 -11.14
N ALA A 45 -4.56 -8.99 -11.04
CA ALA A 45 -5.69 -8.31 -11.68
C ALA A 45 -5.21 -7.50 -12.89
N HIS A 46 -5.99 -7.53 -13.95
CA HIS A 46 -5.74 -6.76 -15.17
C HIS A 46 -6.96 -5.92 -15.52
N ALA A 47 -6.71 -4.67 -15.88
CA ALA A 47 -7.76 -3.77 -16.36
C ALA A 47 -7.20 -2.84 -17.46
N PRO A 48 -8.00 -2.47 -18.47
CA PRO A 48 -7.61 -1.47 -19.45
C PRO A 48 -7.46 -0.09 -18.79
N VAL A 49 -6.38 0.60 -19.13
CA VAL A 49 -6.14 1.99 -18.70
C VAL A 49 -6.30 2.91 -19.89
N SER A 50 -7.23 3.84 -19.83
CA SER A 50 -7.55 4.76 -20.92
C SER A 50 -6.49 5.86 -21.12
N ASP A 51 -5.85 6.30 -20.07
CA ASP A 51 -4.81 7.34 -20.11
C ASP A 51 -3.78 7.12 -19.01
N VAL A 52 -2.61 6.58 -19.37
CA VAL A 52 -1.50 6.27 -18.45
C VAL A 52 -0.90 7.51 -17.77
N ARG A 53 -1.09 8.71 -18.36
CA ARG A 53 -0.59 9.98 -17.80
C ARG A 53 -1.27 10.36 -16.48
N ARG A 54 -2.42 9.72 -16.21
CA ARG A 54 -3.22 9.95 -15.01
C ARG A 54 -2.97 8.89 -13.94
N ALA A 55 -2.01 7.98 -14.15
CA ALA A 55 -1.64 7.02 -13.13
C ALA A 55 -1.15 7.73 -11.86
N LEU A 56 -1.62 7.26 -10.72
CA LEU A 56 -1.14 7.68 -9.41
C LEU A 56 -0.03 6.72 -8.96
N THR A 57 0.95 7.25 -8.25
CA THR A 57 2.07 6.49 -7.70
C THR A 57 2.15 6.70 -6.19
N PRO A 58 2.92 5.88 -5.46
CA PRO A 58 3.21 6.12 -4.05
C PRO A 58 4.10 7.33 -3.79
N GLU A 59 4.74 7.89 -4.82
CA GLU A 59 5.66 9.01 -4.71
C GLU A 59 5.00 10.23 -4.09
N ILE A 60 5.35 10.53 -2.84
CA ILE A 60 4.87 11.73 -2.14
C ILE A 60 5.52 12.97 -2.74
N SER A 61 4.69 13.96 -3.09
CA SER A 61 5.21 15.32 -3.33
C SER A 61 5.81 15.86 -2.03
N PRO A 62 7.06 16.36 -2.04
CA PRO A 62 7.72 16.91 -0.85
C PRO A 62 7.14 18.24 -0.38
N GLU A 63 6.15 18.78 -1.09
CA GLU A 63 5.54 20.06 -0.73
C GLU A 63 4.88 20.02 0.65
N MET A 64 5.34 20.87 1.56
CA MET A 64 4.86 20.98 2.95
C MET A 64 3.38 21.38 3.06
N GLN A 65 2.82 22.01 2.05
CA GLN A 65 1.42 22.43 2.00
C GLN A 65 0.51 21.32 1.49
N THR A 66 0.80 20.06 1.87
CA THR A 66 -0.02 18.90 1.54
C THR A 66 -0.49 18.20 2.81
N SER A 67 -1.40 17.27 2.66
CA SER A 67 -1.92 16.41 3.73
C SER A 67 -1.97 14.96 3.26
N LEU A 68 -1.66 14.04 4.17
CA LEU A 68 -1.89 12.61 4.01
C LEU A 68 -3.23 12.24 4.64
N ILE A 69 -4.04 11.49 3.92
CA ILE A 69 -5.37 11.04 4.34
C ILE A 69 -5.41 9.52 4.25
N LEU A 70 -5.65 8.87 5.38
CA LEU A 70 -5.97 7.44 5.43
C LEU A 70 -7.46 7.27 5.18
N VAL A 71 -7.82 6.38 4.25
CA VAL A 71 -9.19 5.87 4.13
C VAL A 71 -9.17 4.41 4.60
N ASP A 72 -9.72 4.17 5.80
CA ASP A 72 -9.76 2.88 6.48
C ASP A 72 -11.12 2.20 6.26
N LEU A 73 -11.17 1.11 5.49
CA LEU A 73 -12.43 0.47 5.08
C LEU A 73 -13.12 -0.35 6.17
N VAL A 74 -12.50 -0.49 7.35
CA VAL A 74 -13.03 -1.33 8.44
C VAL A 74 -13.42 -0.55 9.70
N ALA A 75 -13.44 0.78 9.62
CA ALA A 75 -13.86 1.68 10.71
C ALA A 75 -13.11 1.41 12.05
N GLY A 76 -11.79 1.24 11.99
CA GLY A 76 -10.93 1.19 13.16
C GLY A 76 -10.89 -0.16 13.90
N LYS A 77 -11.24 -1.28 13.26
CA LYS A 77 -11.12 -2.62 13.86
C LYS A 77 -9.68 -3.00 14.23
N GLN A 78 -8.71 -2.62 13.42
CA GLN A 78 -7.27 -2.74 13.70
C GLN A 78 -6.85 -4.17 14.12
N ARG A 79 -7.32 -5.20 13.37
CA ARG A 79 -6.96 -6.60 13.58
C ARG A 79 -5.51 -6.85 13.17
N LEU A 80 -4.76 -7.65 13.95
CA LEU A 80 -3.34 -7.93 13.72
C LEU A 80 -3.04 -9.38 13.31
N GLY A 81 -4.04 -10.26 13.26
CA GLY A 81 -3.83 -11.66 12.95
C GLY A 81 -3.18 -11.86 11.58
N GLY A 82 -2.07 -12.62 11.54
CA GLY A 82 -1.31 -12.88 10.33
C GLY A 82 -0.47 -11.72 9.80
N SER A 83 -0.53 -10.54 10.42
CA SER A 83 0.26 -9.36 10.01
C SER A 83 1.77 -9.60 10.14
N ALA A 84 2.57 -8.80 9.43
CA ALA A 84 4.04 -8.83 9.57
C ALA A 84 4.48 -8.65 11.03
N LEU A 85 3.82 -7.75 11.79
CA LEU A 85 4.09 -7.60 13.22
C LEU A 85 3.80 -8.87 14.01
N ALA A 86 2.68 -9.55 13.75
CA ALA A 86 2.34 -10.80 14.42
C ALA A 86 3.37 -11.89 14.13
N GLN A 87 3.81 -12.00 12.86
CA GLN A 87 4.81 -12.97 12.43
C GLN A 87 6.16 -12.77 13.12
N ILE A 88 6.71 -11.54 13.12
CA ILE A 88 8.03 -11.25 13.72
C ILE A 88 8.03 -11.33 15.24
N THR A 89 6.87 -11.13 15.88
CA THR A 89 6.73 -11.22 17.35
C THR A 89 6.27 -12.58 17.83
N GLY A 90 5.94 -13.51 16.93
CA GLY A 90 5.41 -14.83 17.25
C GLY A 90 4.06 -14.78 17.99
N ARG A 91 3.26 -13.74 17.73
CA ARG A 91 1.94 -13.58 18.35
C ARG A 91 0.86 -14.21 17.48
N ASP A 92 0.22 -15.20 18.03
CA ASP A 92 -0.94 -15.89 17.42
C ASP A 92 -2.24 -15.51 18.15
N GLY A 93 -3.38 -15.70 17.47
CA GLY A 93 -4.70 -15.64 18.09
C GLY A 93 -5.46 -14.31 17.94
N ASP A 94 -4.85 -13.27 17.37
CA ASP A 94 -5.60 -12.07 16.97
C ASP A 94 -6.49 -12.39 15.74
N PRO A 95 -7.68 -11.77 15.63
CA PRO A 95 -8.46 -11.84 14.40
C PRO A 95 -7.68 -11.34 13.19
N VAL A 96 -7.86 -11.98 12.03
CA VAL A 96 -7.23 -11.56 10.78
C VAL A 96 -7.98 -10.39 10.14
N PRO A 97 -7.27 -9.47 9.46
CA PRO A 97 -7.87 -8.46 8.60
C PRO A 97 -8.82 -9.07 7.57
N ASP A 98 -9.93 -8.40 7.30
CA ASP A 98 -10.90 -8.81 6.28
C ASP A 98 -11.69 -7.59 5.78
N LEU A 99 -12.19 -7.66 4.56
CA LEU A 99 -13.12 -6.68 4.02
C LEU A 99 -14.55 -7.04 4.46
N ASP A 100 -15.01 -6.42 5.54
CA ASP A 100 -16.33 -6.72 6.14
C ASP A 100 -17.51 -6.29 5.26
N ASP A 101 -17.36 -5.19 4.52
CA ASP A 101 -18.35 -4.68 3.56
C ASP A 101 -17.71 -4.43 2.19
N PRO A 102 -17.91 -5.32 1.20
CA PRO A 102 -17.40 -5.15 -0.16
C PRO A 102 -17.84 -3.86 -0.85
N GLN A 103 -19.00 -3.31 -0.45
CA GLN A 103 -19.51 -2.07 -1.04
C GLN A 103 -18.64 -0.85 -0.67
N LEU A 104 -17.93 -0.89 0.46
CA LEU A 104 -16.97 0.17 0.81
C LEU A 104 -15.80 0.23 -0.19
N LEU A 105 -15.35 -0.91 -0.70
CA LEU A 105 -14.32 -0.95 -1.74
C LEU A 105 -14.83 -0.34 -3.05
N VAL A 106 -16.06 -0.62 -3.44
CA VAL A 106 -16.69 -0.01 -4.62
C VAL A 106 -16.78 1.50 -4.47
N LYS A 107 -17.24 1.97 -3.31
CA LYS A 107 -17.34 3.41 -2.98
C LYS A 107 -15.95 4.07 -3.00
N LEU A 108 -14.93 3.42 -2.45
CA LEU A 108 -13.55 3.90 -2.50
C LEU A 108 -13.08 4.08 -3.95
N TRP A 109 -13.26 3.07 -4.81
CA TRP A 109 -12.87 3.17 -6.22
C TRP A 109 -13.58 4.30 -6.95
N GLN A 110 -14.88 4.48 -6.70
CA GLN A 110 -15.64 5.58 -7.28
C GLN A 110 -15.11 6.94 -6.82
N ALA A 111 -14.88 7.09 -5.51
CA ALA A 111 -14.33 8.32 -4.92
C ALA A 111 -12.93 8.64 -5.44
N VAL A 112 -12.02 7.66 -5.49
CA VAL A 112 -10.66 7.85 -6.00
C VAL A 112 -10.65 8.24 -7.48
N ARG A 113 -11.49 7.60 -8.31
CA ARG A 113 -11.60 7.96 -9.74
C ARG A 113 -12.15 9.37 -9.94
N GLU A 114 -13.13 9.79 -9.16
CA GLU A 114 -13.68 11.14 -9.21
C GLU A 114 -12.63 12.15 -8.74
N ALA A 115 -11.97 11.90 -7.60
CA ALA A 115 -10.90 12.75 -7.09
C ALA A 115 -9.73 12.89 -8.09
N GLN A 116 -9.38 11.79 -8.77
CA GLN A 116 -8.36 11.80 -9.84
C GLN A 116 -8.84 12.61 -11.05
N ALA A 117 -10.11 12.50 -11.43
CA ALA A 117 -10.69 13.29 -12.52
C ALA A 117 -10.67 14.79 -12.23
N GLU A 118 -10.90 15.18 -10.99
CA GLU A 118 -10.83 16.57 -10.52
C GLU A 118 -9.39 17.05 -10.25
N GLY A 119 -8.36 16.20 -10.36
CA GLY A 119 -6.97 16.56 -10.07
C GLY A 119 -6.70 16.84 -8.59
N LEU A 120 -7.44 16.21 -7.67
CA LEU A 120 -7.29 16.42 -6.24
C LEU A 120 -6.17 15.61 -5.61
N LEU A 121 -5.71 14.54 -6.27
CA LEU A 121 -4.74 13.59 -5.72
C LEU A 121 -3.34 13.84 -6.29
N LEU A 122 -2.34 13.81 -5.40
CA LEU A 122 -0.92 13.91 -5.73
C LEU A 122 -0.25 12.53 -5.69
N ALA A 123 -0.59 11.71 -4.69
CA ALA A 123 -0.07 10.35 -4.52
C ALA A 123 -1.15 9.41 -3.95
N TYR A 124 -0.92 8.12 -4.14
CA TYR A 124 -1.80 7.04 -3.70
C TYR A 124 -0.96 5.81 -3.35
N HIS A 125 -1.26 5.18 -2.22
CA HIS A 125 -0.72 3.87 -1.86
C HIS A 125 -1.74 3.05 -1.09
N ASP A 126 -1.82 1.76 -1.38
CA ASP A 126 -2.62 0.82 -0.58
C ASP A 126 -1.96 0.57 0.78
N ARG A 127 -2.76 0.48 1.85
CA ARG A 127 -2.27 -0.07 3.10
C ARG A 127 -2.14 -1.58 2.93
N SER A 128 -0.92 -2.10 3.00
CA SER A 128 -0.56 -3.49 2.73
C SER A 128 0.27 -4.09 3.87
N ASP A 129 1.15 -5.04 3.57
CA ASP A 129 2.02 -5.70 4.54
C ASP A 129 2.81 -4.67 5.37
N GLY A 130 2.85 -4.84 6.69
CA GLY A 130 3.45 -3.90 7.63
C GLY A 130 2.55 -2.71 8.00
N GLY A 131 1.34 -2.62 7.45
CA GLY A 131 0.31 -1.66 7.82
C GLY A 131 0.64 -0.20 7.45
N LEU A 132 0.01 0.73 8.17
CA LEU A 132 0.15 2.17 7.91
C LEU A 132 1.60 2.65 8.02
N PHE A 133 2.38 2.09 8.94
CA PHE A 133 3.78 2.49 9.13
C PHE A 133 4.62 2.16 7.90
N ALA A 134 4.55 0.94 7.39
CA ALA A 134 5.25 0.53 6.19
C ALA A 134 4.78 1.34 4.97
N THR A 135 3.45 1.50 4.79
CA THR A 135 2.86 2.32 3.72
C THR A 135 3.43 3.75 3.71
N ALA A 136 3.49 4.40 4.87
CA ALA A 136 4.02 5.77 4.96
C ALA A 136 5.53 5.82 4.69
N CYS A 137 6.29 4.81 5.16
CA CYS A 137 7.71 4.67 4.86
C CYS A 137 7.95 4.50 3.35
N GLU A 138 7.24 3.58 2.69
CA GLU A 138 7.37 3.32 1.26
C GLU A 138 7.02 4.55 0.41
N MET A 139 5.97 5.28 0.79
CA MET A 139 5.64 6.56 0.17
C MET A 139 6.75 7.60 0.35
N ALA A 140 7.35 7.68 1.55
CA ALA A 140 8.48 8.56 1.85
C ALA A 140 9.75 8.17 1.08
N PHE A 141 10.02 6.86 0.93
CA PHE A 141 11.15 6.35 0.14
C PHE A 141 10.99 6.74 -1.33
N ALA A 142 9.79 6.56 -1.90
CA ALA A 142 9.49 6.93 -3.28
C ALA A 142 9.63 8.45 -3.52
N GLY A 143 9.20 9.28 -2.56
CA GLY A 143 9.24 10.74 -2.66
C GLY A 143 10.55 11.37 -2.18
N HIS A 144 11.50 10.58 -1.66
CA HIS A 144 12.76 11.06 -1.05
C HIS A 144 12.54 12.22 -0.05
N CYS A 145 11.54 12.12 0.79
CA CYS A 145 11.22 13.15 1.80
C CYS A 145 10.78 12.51 3.13
N GLY A 146 10.90 13.26 4.22
CA GLY A 146 10.40 12.84 5.52
C GLY A 146 8.87 12.90 5.61
N VAL A 147 8.31 12.18 6.58
CA VAL A 147 6.87 12.15 6.87
C VAL A 147 6.64 12.22 8.37
N SER A 148 5.74 13.10 8.80
CA SER A 148 5.26 13.18 10.18
C SER A 148 3.82 12.68 10.25
N LEU A 149 3.62 11.53 10.93
CA LEU A 149 2.31 10.92 11.16
C LEU A 149 1.70 11.40 12.48
N GLN A 150 0.40 11.63 12.49
CA GLN A 150 -0.42 12.00 13.65
C GLN A 150 -1.47 10.93 13.88
N LEU A 151 -1.36 10.20 14.99
CA LEU A 151 -2.21 9.03 15.25
C LEU A 151 -3.43 9.34 16.13
N ASP A 152 -3.59 10.57 16.60
CA ASP A 152 -4.61 10.94 17.58
C ASP A 152 -6.00 10.41 17.21
N MET A 153 -6.41 10.61 15.94
CA MET A 153 -7.72 10.17 15.45
C MET A 153 -7.86 8.64 15.30
N LEU A 154 -6.76 7.91 15.20
CA LEU A 154 -6.73 6.45 15.03
C LEU A 154 -6.65 5.70 16.36
N THR A 155 -6.31 6.41 17.45
CA THR A 155 -6.13 5.84 18.79
C THR A 155 -7.24 6.22 19.77
N ILE A 156 -8.22 7.04 19.34
CA ILE A 156 -9.41 7.36 20.15
C ILE A 156 -10.19 6.10 20.47
N ASP A 157 -10.49 5.89 21.75
CA ASP A 157 -11.42 4.87 22.16
C ASP A 157 -12.82 5.46 22.29
N PRO A 158 -13.76 5.05 21.45
CA PRO A 158 -15.14 5.54 21.55
C PRO A 158 -15.81 5.15 22.88
N PHE A 159 -15.28 4.13 23.59
CA PHE A 159 -15.85 3.67 24.85
C PHE A 159 -15.25 4.34 26.09
N THR A 160 -14.05 4.96 25.99
CA THR A 160 -13.44 5.66 27.13
C THR A 160 -13.87 7.11 27.25
N ALA A 161 -14.48 7.69 26.23
CA ALA A 161 -15.04 9.05 26.31
C ALA A 161 -16.20 9.17 27.32
N ASP A 162 -16.81 8.03 27.72
CA ASP A 162 -17.97 7.98 28.62
C ASP A 162 -17.69 7.34 29.99
N ALA A 163 -16.46 6.90 30.24
CA ALA A 163 -16.09 6.28 31.53
C ALA A 163 -15.71 7.34 32.56
N GLY A 164 -16.70 8.09 33.02
CA GLY A 164 -16.61 8.80 34.29
C GLY A 164 -16.35 7.81 35.43
N ASP A 165 -15.33 8.13 36.25
CA ASP A 165 -15.09 7.57 37.58
C ASP A 165 -14.64 6.11 37.80
N TYR A 166 -14.06 5.42 36.82
CA TYR A 166 -13.36 4.18 37.15
C TYR A 166 -11.87 4.45 37.43
N LYS A 167 -11.41 4.06 38.62
CA LYS A 167 -9.99 4.06 39.02
C LYS A 167 -9.19 3.07 38.19
N ILE A 168 -8.94 3.41 36.92
CA ILE A 168 -8.03 2.68 36.09
C ILE A 168 -6.61 3.02 36.55
N ARG A 169 -5.80 2.01 36.89
CA ARG A 169 -4.40 2.22 37.27
C ARG A 169 -3.65 2.85 36.11
N THR A 170 -2.83 3.84 36.38
CA THR A 170 -2.04 4.60 35.39
C THR A 170 -1.24 3.68 34.46
N GLU A 171 -0.73 2.56 35.00
CA GLU A 171 0.00 1.54 34.24
C GLU A 171 -0.87 0.85 33.16
N GLN A 172 -2.10 0.46 33.53
CA GLN A 172 -3.05 -0.16 32.56
C GLN A 172 -3.46 0.80 31.45
N VAL A 173 -3.59 2.09 31.73
CA VAL A 173 -3.86 3.12 30.71
C VAL A 173 -2.68 3.23 29.74
N THR A 174 -1.45 3.16 30.23
CA THR A 174 -0.25 3.26 29.40
C THR A 174 -0.10 2.06 28.47
N GLU A 175 -0.29 0.83 28.98
CA GLU A 175 -0.26 -0.39 28.16
C GLU A 175 -1.35 -0.41 27.08
N LEU A 176 -2.57 0.00 27.43
CA LEU A 176 -3.67 0.13 26.47
C LEU A 176 -3.36 1.16 25.39
N ARG A 177 -2.77 2.29 25.74
CA ARG A 177 -2.36 3.32 24.77
C ARG A 177 -1.28 2.82 23.82
N GLN A 178 -0.24 2.17 24.34
CA GLN A 178 0.82 1.59 23.52
C GLN A 178 0.27 0.52 22.57
N THR A 179 -0.60 -0.34 23.07
CA THR A 179 -1.25 -1.37 22.24
C THR A 179 -2.07 -0.75 21.12
N ARG A 180 -2.78 0.35 21.35
CA ARG A 180 -3.54 1.05 20.31
C ARG A 180 -2.65 1.70 19.25
N VAL A 181 -1.55 2.32 19.68
CA VAL A 181 -0.56 2.88 18.76
C VAL A 181 0.00 1.79 17.86
N LEU A 182 0.40 0.64 18.42
CA LEU A 182 0.89 -0.49 17.62
C LEU A 182 -0.18 -1.03 16.68
N ARG A 183 -1.43 -1.15 17.14
CA ARG A 183 -2.54 -1.58 16.29
C ARG A 183 -2.81 -0.59 15.16
N ALA A 184 -2.81 0.70 15.43
CA ALA A 184 -3.02 1.74 14.42
C ALA A 184 -1.93 1.73 13.34
N LEU A 185 -0.66 1.51 13.73
CA LEU A 185 0.48 1.52 12.81
C LEU A 185 0.62 0.24 11.99
N PHE A 186 0.36 -0.94 12.59
CA PHE A 186 0.77 -2.22 12.04
C PHE A 186 -0.39 -3.14 11.66
N ASN A 187 -1.65 -2.69 11.74
CA ASN A 187 -2.74 -3.46 11.18
C ASN A 187 -2.71 -3.39 9.64
N GLU A 188 -2.98 -4.53 9.02
CA GLU A 188 -3.00 -4.69 7.56
C GLU A 188 -4.45 -4.74 7.04
N GLU A 189 -5.33 -3.98 7.68
CA GLU A 189 -6.73 -3.85 7.27
C GLU A 189 -6.85 -3.15 5.91
N PRO A 190 -7.84 -3.51 5.08
CA PRO A 190 -8.06 -2.86 3.79
C PRO A 190 -8.20 -1.33 3.93
N GLY A 191 -7.41 -0.59 3.17
CA GLY A 191 -7.40 0.85 3.19
C GLY A 191 -6.34 1.45 2.27
N VAL A 192 -6.33 2.77 2.15
CA VAL A 192 -5.40 3.50 1.29
C VAL A 192 -4.93 4.78 1.94
N VAL A 193 -3.73 5.21 1.57
CA VAL A 193 -3.19 6.53 1.92
C VAL A 193 -3.18 7.40 0.67
N LEU A 194 -3.81 8.56 0.77
CA LEU A 194 -3.92 9.56 -0.29
C LEU A 194 -3.15 10.82 0.09
N GLN A 195 -2.43 11.42 -0.86
CA GLN A 195 -1.88 12.76 -0.68
C GLN A 195 -2.68 13.78 -1.49
N THR A 196 -2.94 14.94 -0.88
CA THR A 196 -3.61 16.08 -1.49
C THR A 196 -3.01 17.39 -1.00
N THR A 197 -3.18 18.49 -1.77
CA THR A 197 -2.81 19.82 -1.27
C THR A 197 -3.73 20.26 -0.12
N ARG A 198 -3.25 21.12 0.78
CA ARG A 198 -4.10 21.70 1.83
C ARG A 198 -5.29 22.47 1.25
N ALA A 199 -5.11 23.10 0.10
CA ALA A 199 -6.18 23.81 -0.59
C ALA A 199 -7.30 22.87 -1.05
N ASN A 200 -6.96 21.68 -1.50
CA ASN A 200 -7.91 20.68 -2.01
C ASN A 200 -8.45 19.73 -0.92
N ARG A 201 -7.86 19.74 0.28
CA ARG A 201 -8.18 18.78 1.34
C ARG A 201 -9.67 18.74 1.66
N ASP A 202 -10.28 19.89 1.88
CA ASP A 202 -11.68 19.95 2.28
C ASP A 202 -12.62 19.51 1.15
N ARG A 203 -12.24 19.78 -0.12
CA ARG A 203 -12.94 19.27 -1.31
C ARG A 203 -12.86 17.75 -1.37
N LEU A 204 -11.67 17.17 -1.18
CA LEU A 204 -11.46 15.72 -1.17
C LEU A 204 -12.25 15.06 -0.03
N LEU A 205 -12.20 15.58 1.19
CA LEU A 205 -12.98 15.07 2.32
C LEU A 205 -14.49 15.18 2.06
N GLY A 206 -14.94 16.25 1.40
CA GLY A 206 -16.33 16.41 0.96
C GLY A 206 -16.76 15.35 -0.06
N LEU A 207 -15.88 15.02 -1.01
CA LEU A 207 -16.10 13.98 -1.99
C LEU A 207 -16.14 12.59 -1.33
N LEU A 208 -15.18 12.25 -0.46
CA LEU A 208 -15.20 11.01 0.32
C LEU A 208 -16.49 10.87 1.14
N ARG A 209 -16.96 11.96 1.74
CA ARG A 209 -18.25 12.00 2.46
C ARG A 209 -19.43 11.73 1.53
N ALA A 210 -19.45 12.29 0.33
CA ALA A 210 -20.52 12.07 -0.65
C ALA A 210 -20.62 10.59 -1.05
N HIS A 211 -19.50 9.88 -1.08
CA HIS A 211 -19.45 8.43 -1.29
C HIS A 211 -19.68 7.60 0.00
N GLY A 212 -20.03 8.23 1.13
CA GLY A 212 -20.32 7.54 2.39
C GLY A 212 -19.06 7.07 3.15
N LEU A 213 -17.89 7.65 2.86
CA LEU A 213 -16.61 7.29 3.48
C LEU A 213 -16.17 8.26 4.59
N SER A 214 -17.09 9.09 5.12
CA SER A 214 -16.76 10.13 6.11
C SER A 214 -16.10 9.57 7.38
N VAL A 215 -16.68 8.50 7.95
CA VAL A 215 -16.17 7.86 9.18
C VAL A 215 -14.92 7.02 8.94
N HIS A 216 -14.59 6.78 7.68
CA HIS A 216 -13.42 6.02 7.23
C HIS A 216 -12.22 6.89 6.90
N SER A 217 -12.39 8.23 6.83
CA SER A 217 -11.38 9.13 6.29
C SER A 217 -10.75 9.97 7.40
N HIS A 218 -9.43 9.84 7.57
CA HIS A 218 -8.68 10.48 8.64
C HIS A 218 -7.48 11.23 8.07
N VAL A 219 -7.31 12.51 8.45
CA VAL A 219 -6.07 13.24 8.15
C VAL A 219 -5.02 12.72 9.12
N ILE A 220 -3.96 12.12 8.59
CA ILE A 220 -2.97 11.37 9.38
C ILE A 220 -1.56 11.96 9.36
N GLY A 221 -1.30 13.00 8.61
CA GLY A 221 0.05 13.57 8.57
C GLY A 221 0.33 14.47 7.39
N THR A 222 1.61 14.77 7.23
CA THR A 222 2.16 15.65 6.20
C THR A 222 3.63 15.29 5.96
N PRO A 223 4.21 15.60 4.79
CA PRO A 223 5.65 15.56 4.58
C PRO A 223 6.38 16.50 5.54
N ASN A 224 7.64 16.21 5.85
CA ASN A 224 8.53 17.10 6.59
C ASN A 224 9.85 17.32 5.85
N ASP A 225 10.56 18.39 6.22
CA ASP A 225 11.83 18.84 5.63
C ASP A 225 13.07 18.32 6.38
N GLN A 226 12.87 17.55 7.46
CA GLN A 226 13.96 16.95 8.24
C GLN A 226 14.43 15.62 7.68
N ASP A 227 13.82 15.10 6.60
CA ASP A 227 14.07 13.76 6.04
C ASP A 227 13.97 12.64 7.09
N THR A 228 13.00 12.78 7.99
CA THR A 228 12.72 11.83 9.08
C THR A 228 11.34 11.21 8.95
N ILE A 229 11.20 9.98 9.41
CA ILE A 229 9.89 9.36 9.65
C ILE A 229 9.55 9.55 11.12
N GLU A 230 8.50 10.29 11.37
CA GLU A 230 8.06 10.62 12.73
C GLU A 230 6.65 10.09 12.98
N VAL A 231 6.43 9.63 14.21
CA VAL A 231 5.10 9.22 14.68
C VAL A 231 4.77 10.00 15.94
N HIS A 232 3.66 10.72 15.89
CA HIS A 232 3.16 11.52 17.00
C HIS A 232 1.81 11.00 17.48
N ASN A 233 1.58 11.08 18.79
CA ASN A 233 0.29 10.81 19.42
C ASN A 233 0.18 11.60 20.73
N ASP A 234 -0.98 12.19 21.01
CA ASP A 234 -1.24 13.04 22.18
C ASP A 234 -0.19 14.17 22.33
N GLY A 235 0.21 14.78 21.23
CA GLY A 235 1.21 15.85 21.19
C GLY A 235 2.64 15.43 21.50
N LYS A 236 2.93 14.12 21.56
CA LYS A 236 4.27 13.57 21.83
C LYS A 236 4.81 12.86 20.61
N CYS A 237 6.09 13.09 20.31
CA CYS A 237 6.81 12.26 19.35
C CYS A 237 7.15 10.92 20.03
N LEU A 238 6.58 9.84 19.48
CA LEU A 238 6.78 8.47 19.97
C LEU A 238 7.92 7.77 19.24
N PHE A 239 8.18 8.18 17.99
CA PHE A 239 9.19 7.59 17.13
C PHE A 239 9.72 8.65 16.16
N SER A 240 11.02 8.66 15.95
CA SER A 240 11.68 9.48 14.94
C SER A 240 12.98 8.80 14.50
N LEU A 241 13.11 8.50 13.22
CA LEU A 241 14.35 8.01 12.61
C LEU A 241 14.54 8.67 11.23
N PRO A 242 15.79 8.82 10.75
CA PRO A 242 16.06 9.23 9.39
C PRO A 242 15.37 8.28 8.39
N ARG A 243 14.77 8.84 7.35
CA ARG A 243 14.18 8.06 6.23
C ARG A 243 15.20 7.10 5.63
N THR A 244 16.43 7.56 5.42
CA THR A 244 17.53 6.78 4.86
C THR A 244 17.85 5.52 5.68
N THR A 245 17.80 5.62 7.01
CA THR A 245 18.01 4.46 7.91
C THR A 245 16.93 3.40 7.70
N LEU A 246 15.67 3.83 7.60
CA LEU A 246 14.54 2.92 7.37
C LEU A 246 14.54 2.35 5.96
N GLN A 247 14.92 3.15 4.97
CA GLN A 247 15.00 2.70 3.57
C GLN A 247 16.11 1.65 3.39
N GLN A 248 17.27 1.83 4.02
CA GLN A 248 18.32 0.82 4.03
C GLN A 248 17.87 -0.47 4.73
N ALA A 249 17.17 -0.36 5.88
CA ALA A 249 16.62 -1.54 6.55
C ALA A 249 15.59 -2.28 5.67
N TRP A 250 14.75 -1.55 4.94
CA TRP A 250 13.78 -2.10 3.98
C TRP A 250 14.47 -2.80 2.80
N ALA A 251 15.55 -2.23 2.26
CA ALA A 251 16.29 -2.75 1.13
C ALA A 251 17.29 -3.87 1.50
N GLU A 252 17.64 -4.04 2.78
CA GLU A 252 18.74 -4.91 3.23
C GLU A 252 18.59 -6.36 2.75
N THR A 253 17.41 -6.95 2.87
CA THR A 253 17.18 -8.34 2.44
C THR A 253 17.41 -8.51 0.95
N SER A 254 16.89 -7.61 0.14
CA SER A 254 17.09 -7.62 -1.32
C SER A 254 18.56 -7.44 -1.69
N HIS A 255 19.27 -6.54 -1.00
CA HIS A 255 20.71 -6.34 -1.16
C HIS A 255 21.51 -7.62 -0.85
N ARG A 256 21.22 -8.29 0.27
CA ARG A 256 21.88 -9.55 0.64
C ARG A 256 21.67 -10.64 -0.40
N ILE A 257 20.45 -10.78 -0.92
CA ILE A 257 20.17 -11.75 -1.99
C ILE A 257 20.89 -11.39 -3.29
N ALA A 258 20.86 -10.11 -3.69
CA ALA A 258 21.56 -9.63 -4.88
C ALA A 258 23.08 -9.88 -4.78
N SER A 259 23.68 -9.67 -3.61
CA SER A 259 25.12 -9.89 -3.36
C SER A 259 25.56 -11.34 -3.51
N LEU A 260 24.63 -12.30 -3.41
CA LEU A 260 24.92 -13.73 -3.67
C LEU A 260 24.91 -14.08 -5.16
N ARG A 261 24.31 -13.25 -6.01
CA ARG A 261 24.07 -13.52 -7.43
C ARG A 261 24.88 -12.60 -8.35
N ASP A 262 24.96 -11.32 -7.99
CA ASP A 262 25.46 -10.25 -8.84
C ASP A 262 26.89 -9.83 -8.39
N ASP A 263 27.50 -8.88 -9.11
CA ASP A 263 28.79 -8.32 -8.71
C ASP A 263 28.71 -7.61 -7.35
N PRO A 264 29.53 -7.99 -6.35
CA PRO A 264 29.43 -7.45 -5.00
C PRO A 264 29.71 -5.93 -4.92
N ALA A 265 30.57 -5.39 -5.79
CA ALA A 265 30.87 -3.95 -5.79
C ALA A 265 29.66 -3.17 -6.32
N CYS A 266 29.07 -3.61 -7.42
CA CYS A 266 27.86 -2.98 -7.98
C CYS A 266 26.66 -3.06 -7.01
N THR A 267 26.47 -4.19 -6.32
CA THR A 267 25.40 -4.33 -5.34
C THR A 267 25.62 -3.45 -4.12
N ALA A 268 26.87 -3.27 -3.67
CA ALA A 268 27.20 -2.37 -2.57
C ALA A 268 26.95 -0.89 -2.95
N GLU A 269 27.33 -0.48 -4.17
CA GLU A 269 27.04 0.86 -4.68
C GLU A 269 25.53 1.12 -4.79
N ALA A 270 24.76 0.16 -5.34
CA ALA A 270 23.30 0.27 -5.42
C ALA A 270 22.66 0.41 -4.03
N PHE A 271 23.12 -0.37 -3.05
CA PHE A 271 22.61 -0.28 -1.67
C PHE A 271 22.99 1.03 -0.98
N ALA A 272 24.16 1.60 -1.30
CA ALA A 272 24.57 2.89 -0.77
C ALA A 272 23.62 4.03 -1.23
N LEU A 273 23.08 3.95 -2.45
CA LEU A 273 22.09 4.91 -2.96
C LEU A 273 20.78 4.91 -2.17
N GLU A 274 20.37 3.77 -1.58
CA GLU A 274 19.20 3.70 -0.71
C GLU A 274 19.37 4.54 0.58
N GLY A 275 20.62 4.77 0.99
CA GLY A 275 20.98 5.63 2.11
C GLY A 275 21.25 7.09 1.72
N ALA A 276 21.02 7.48 0.46
CA ALA A 276 21.27 8.85 0.01
C ALA A 276 20.27 9.83 0.65
N ALA A 277 20.79 10.97 1.12
CA ALA A 277 19.97 12.04 1.67
C ALA A 277 19.09 12.69 0.57
N GLN A 278 18.09 13.44 0.99
CA GLN A 278 17.16 14.14 0.09
C GLN A 278 17.88 15.00 -0.96
N ASP A 279 18.99 15.63 -0.58
CA ASP A 279 19.78 16.52 -1.44
C ASP A 279 20.80 15.79 -2.33
N GLU A 280 20.91 14.47 -2.20
CA GLU A 280 21.81 13.63 -2.99
C GLU A 280 21.02 12.64 -3.87
N PRO A 281 20.13 13.10 -4.75
CA PRO A 281 19.40 12.20 -5.64
C PRO A 281 20.37 11.56 -6.62
N PRO A 282 20.10 10.31 -7.07
CA PRO A 282 20.78 9.79 -8.23
C PRO A 282 20.57 10.74 -9.41
N HIS A 283 21.64 11.34 -9.91
CA HIS A 283 21.60 12.38 -10.95
C HIS A 283 21.22 11.83 -12.35
N LEU A 284 20.38 10.83 -12.39
CA LEU A 284 19.84 10.31 -13.62
C LEU A 284 18.65 11.17 -14.05
N SER A 285 18.79 11.86 -15.17
CA SER A 285 17.70 12.65 -15.74
C SER A 285 17.40 12.19 -17.14
N VAL A 286 16.11 12.01 -17.44
CA VAL A 286 15.64 11.78 -18.80
C VAL A 286 15.47 13.12 -19.49
N ARG A 287 16.22 13.33 -20.60
CA ARG A 287 16.07 14.51 -21.45
C ARG A 287 15.26 14.17 -22.69
N LEU A 288 14.04 14.62 -22.73
CA LEU A 288 13.20 14.50 -23.92
C LEU A 288 13.24 15.83 -24.71
N SER A 289 13.17 15.74 -26.04
CA SER A 289 13.02 16.93 -26.85
C SER A 289 11.65 17.60 -26.63
N ALA A 290 11.55 18.90 -26.80
CA ALA A 290 10.28 19.61 -26.68
C ALA A 290 9.23 19.02 -27.63
N THR A 291 9.64 18.60 -28.84
CA THR A 291 8.76 17.93 -29.82
C THR A 291 8.23 16.58 -29.31
N SER A 292 9.10 15.78 -28.66
CA SER A 292 8.68 14.49 -28.08
C SER A 292 7.71 14.69 -26.92
N ILE A 293 7.97 15.69 -26.06
CA ILE A 293 7.08 16.05 -24.94
C ILE A 293 5.72 16.52 -25.49
N GLN A 294 5.71 17.36 -26.54
CA GLN A 294 4.48 17.84 -27.13
C GLN A 294 3.69 16.69 -27.78
N ALA A 295 4.37 15.85 -28.57
CA ALA A 295 3.74 14.68 -29.17
C ALA A 295 3.12 13.73 -28.12
N TRP A 296 3.79 13.55 -26.97
CA TRP A 296 3.23 12.77 -25.88
C TRP A 296 2.00 13.43 -25.22
N ARG A 297 2.02 14.75 -25.04
CA ARG A 297 0.87 15.52 -24.52
C ARG A 297 -0.32 15.49 -25.44
N ASP A 298 -0.08 15.54 -26.75
CA ASP A 298 -1.10 15.54 -27.80
C ASP A 298 -1.60 14.14 -28.15
N MET A 299 -0.99 13.10 -27.57
CA MET A 299 -1.43 11.71 -27.79
C MET A 299 -2.88 11.56 -27.32
N PRO A 300 -3.81 11.15 -28.20
CA PRO A 300 -5.19 10.94 -27.81
C PRO A 300 -5.26 9.84 -26.76
N SER A 301 -6.10 10.02 -25.75
CA SER A 301 -6.46 8.94 -24.83
C SER A 301 -6.98 7.76 -25.65
N ALA A 302 -6.61 6.55 -25.28
CA ALA A 302 -7.13 5.36 -25.96
C ALA A 302 -8.67 5.45 -25.99
N PRO A 303 -9.30 5.36 -27.17
CA PRO A 303 -10.75 5.41 -27.27
C PRO A 303 -11.31 4.30 -26.38
N ALA A 304 -12.27 4.64 -25.55
CA ALA A 304 -13.09 3.61 -24.91
C ALA A 304 -13.56 2.67 -26.01
N VAL A 305 -13.32 1.37 -25.86
CA VAL A 305 -13.69 0.38 -26.89
C VAL A 305 -15.22 0.29 -26.90
N VAL A 306 -15.83 1.26 -27.58
CA VAL A 306 -17.26 1.30 -27.79
C VAL A 306 -17.51 0.84 -29.24
N GLY A 307 -17.90 -0.40 -29.39
CA GLY A 307 -18.50 -0.90 -30.63
C GLY A 307 -17.61 -1.59 -31.63
N GLN A 308 -16.31 -1.68 -31.47
CA GLN A 308 -15.43 -2.54 -32.29
C GLN A 308 -14.66 -3.53 -31.42
N ARG A 309 -14.88 -4.81 -31.68
CA ARG A 309 -14.08 -5.89 -31.05
C ARG A 309 -12.80 -6.05 -31.86
N PRO A 310 -11.61 -5.65 -31.33
CA PRO A 310 -10.36 -5.88 -32.03
C PRO A 310 -10.11 -7.39 -32.16
N ARG A 311 -9.52 -7.81 -33.27
CA ARG A 311 -9.04 -9.19 -33.40
C ARG A 311 -7.78 -9.32 -32.54
N VAL A 312 -7.81 -10.25 -31.58
CA VAL A 312 -6.68 -10.56 -30.71
C VAL A 312 -6.11 -11.92 -31.12
N ALA A 313 -4.83 -11.98 -31.42
CA ALA A 313 -4.11 -13.23 -31.61
C ALA A 313 -3.60 -13.73 -30.27
N ILE A 314 -4.01 -14.92 -29.87
CA ILE A 314 -3.54 -15.56 -28.64
C ILE A 314 -2.51 -16.61 -29.06
N LEU A 315 -1.24 -16.39 -28.69
CA LEU A 315 -0.18 -17.36 -28.85
C LEU A 315 -0.25 -18.38 -27.73
N ARG A 316 -0.35 -19.65 -28.08
CA ARG A 316 -0.39 -20.76 -27.15
C ARG A 316 0.84 -21.64 -27.31
N GLU A 317 1.62 -21.79 -26.27
CA GLU A 317 2.67 -22.81 -26.20
C GLU A 317 2.16 -24.06 -25.48
N GLN A 318 2.83 -25.19 -25.71
CA GLN A 318 2.47 -26.45 -25.11
C GLN A 318 2.60 -26.37 -23.57
N GLY A 319 1.54 -26.72 -22.84
CA GLY A 319 1.49 -26.66 -21.37
C GLY A 319 0.83 -25.41 -20.79
N VAL A 320 0.36 -24.47 -21.62
CA VAL A 320 -0.45 -23.34 -21.16
C VAL A 320 -1.94 -23.73 -21.18
N GLU A 321 -2.56 -23.76 -20.01
CA GLU A 321 -4.00 -23.96 -19.89
C GLU A 321 -4.77 -22.66 -20.14
N VAL A 322 -5.33 -22.50 -21.34
CA VAL A 322 -6.22 -21.39 -21.69
C VAL A 322 -7.56 -21.96 -22.13
N LEU A 323 -8.36 -22.41 -21.16
CA LEU A 323 -9.63 -23.09 -21.47
C LEU A 323 -10.82 -22.15 -21.69
N TYR A 324 -10.72 -20.85 -21.44
CA TYR A 324 -11.89 -19.97 -21.41
C TYR A 324 -11.79 -18.67 -22.25
N LEU A 325 -10.63 -18.30 -22.77
CA LEU A 325 -10.50 -17.11 -23.61
C LEU A 325 -11.17 -17.24 -24.99
N GLU A 326 -11.33 -18.47 -25.49
CA GLU A 326 -12.01 -18.71 -26.78
C GLU A 326 -13.51 -18.37 -26.74
N LYS A 327 -14.18 -18.49 -25.58
CA LYS A 327 -15.60 -18.13 -25.45
C LYS A 327 -15.87 -16.64 -25.29
N LEU A 328 -14.95 -15.91 -24.69
CA LEU A 328 -15.08 -14.46 -24.48
C LEU A 328 -14.81 -13.63 -25.75
N VAL A 329 -14.12 -14.22 -26.73
CA VAL A 329 -13.82 -13.56 -28.02
C VAL A 329 -14.87 -13.91 -29.10
N ALA A 330 -15.70 -14.92 -28.85
CA ALA A 330 -16.71 -15.40 -29.81
C ALA A 330 -18.14 -14.83 -29.59
N GLU A 331 -18.40 -14.17 -28.44
CA GLU A 331 -19.61 -13.41 -28.16
C GLU A 331 -19.33 -11.89 -28.18
#